data_2f26a860a14a4386bb03642fbdb3536d
#
_entry.id   2f26a860a14a4386bb03642fbdb3536d
#
_cell.length_a   1.000
_cell.length_b   1.000
_cell.length_c   1.000
_cell.angle_alpha   90.00
_cell.angle_beta   90.00
_cell.angle_gamma   90.00
#
_symmetry.space_group_name_H-M   'P 1'
#
loop_
_entity.id
_entity.type
_entity.pdbx_description
1 polymer ?
#
loop_
_entity_poly.entity_id
_entity_poly.type
_entity_poly.pdbx_seq_one_letter_code
_entity_poly.pdbx_strand_id
1 'polypeptide(L)'
;NTKHTLSTDRKIATAEPDQNVTISLKELAEHPLIVYHRWLPVLDQHFETLKLQPNYLCINHDSRTGTAWAKAGMGIAILPASAAESLLSKNIIKKLITDPVITSDICILHHPDGYLSKIGTSFLMHMMNYFGISH
;
A
#
# COMPACT_ATOMS: atom_id res chain seq x y z
N ASN A 1 -6.67 -20.94 13.81
CA ASN A 1 -5.72 -20.03 13.12
C ASN A 1 -5.49 -18.82 14.03
N THR A 2 -4.31 -18.73 14.61
CA THR A 2 -3.93 -17.55 15.38
C THR A 2 -3.34 -16.51 14.39
N LYS A 3 -3.98 -15.35 14.31
CA LYS A 3 -3.57 -14.25 13.44
C LYS A 3 -2.84 -13.21 14.31
N HIS A 4 -1.57 -13.03 14.08
CA HIS A 4 -0.82 -11.91 14.63
C HIS A 4 -0.76 -10.82 13.55
N THR A 5 -1.47 -9.73 13.78
CA THR A 5 -1.49 -8.59 12.87
C THR A 5 -0.33 -7.68 13.18
N LEU A 6 0.59 -7.56 12.24
CA LEU A 6 1.65 -6.56 12.26
C LEU A 6 1.06 -5.29 11.64
N SER A 7 0.45 -4.43 12.46
CA SER A 7 -0.01 -3.13 11.97
C SER A 7 1.21 -2.26 11.72
N THR A 8 1.58 -2.12 10.47
CA THR A 8 2.43 -1.05 10.02
C THR A 8 1.53 -0.05 9.31
N ASP A 9 1.37 1.14 9.89
CA ASP A 9 0.66 2.26 9.25
C ASP A 9 1.37 2.64 7.94
N ARG A 10 1.12 1.86 6.89
CA ARG A 10 1.65 2.12 5.55
C ARG A 10 0.62 2.88 4.75
N LYS A 11 0.75 4.17 4.78
CA LYS A 11 -0.02 5.08 3.93
C LYS A 11 0.35 4.89 2.46
N ILE A 12 -0.64 4.95 1.58
CA ILE A 12 -0.44 4.88 0.13
C ILE A 12 -0.11 6.27 -0.40
N ALA A 13 0.89 6.39 -1.25
CA ALA A 13 1.46 7.70 -1.62
C ALA A 13 1.90 7.83 -3.08
N THR A 14 1.86 9.05 -3.59
CA THR A 14 2.52 9.53 -4.83
C THR A 14 3.34 10.80 -4.54
N ALA A 15 4.44 11.11 -5.17
CA ALA A 15 5.58 11.87 -4.63
C ALA A 15 5.90 13.34 -4.99
N GLU A 16 6.21 14.27 -4.08
CA GLU A 16 7.24 15.32 -4.12
C GLU A 16 7.81 15.70 -2.73
N PRO A 17 9.00 16.37 -2.65
CA PRO A 17 9.76 16.48 -1.41
C PRO A 17 9.34 17.64 -0.50
N ASP A 18 8.06 18.00 -0.47
CA ASP A 18 7.56 18.91 0.54
C ASP A 18 6.44 18.26 1.33
N GLN A 19 6.55 18.40 2.66
CA GLN A 19 5.78 17.68 3.66
C GLN A 19 4.29 17.97 3.52
N ASN A 20 3.46 16.92 3.53
CA ASN A 20 2.00 16.96 3.68
C ASN A 20 1.14 17.32 2.45
N VAL A 21 1.56 17.09 1.23
CA VAL A 21 0.64 17.16 0.11
C VAL A 21 -0.24 15.91 0.12
N THR A 22 -1.53 16.11 0.31
CA THR A 22 -2.54 15.03 0.35
C THR A 22 -3.40 15.03 -0.89
N ILE A 23 -4.08 13.92 -1.15
CA ILE A 23 -5.06 13.79 -2.23
C ILE A 23 -6.23 12.94 -1.75
N SER A 24 -7.45 13.31 -2.13
CA SER A 24 -8.64 12.51 -1.86
C SER A 24 -8.89 11.49 -2.97
N LEU A 25 -9.67 10.45 -2.68
CA LEU A 25 -10.13 9.52 -3.72
C LEU A 25 -11.02 10.19 -4.77
N LYS A 26 -11.73 11.25 -4.38
CA LYS A 26 -12.55 12.03 -5.32
C LYS A 26 -11.68 12.69 -6.38
N GLU A 27 -10.59 13.34 -5.97
CA GLU A 27 -9.63 13.93 -6.92
C GLU A 27 -8.95 12.86 -7.78
N LEU A 28 -8.58 11.71 -7.17
CA LEU A 28 -7.98 10.60 -7.91
C LEU A 28 -8.88 10.05 -9.01
N ALA A 29 -10.20 9.98 -8.78
CA ALA A 29 -11.15 9.48 -9.76
C ALA A 29 -11.20 10.33 -11.06
N GLU A 30 -10.75 11.58 -11.00
CA GLU A 30 -10.72 12.50 -12.16
C GLU A 30 -9.48 12.28 -13.06
N HIS A 31 -8.54 11.41 -12.65
CA HIS A 31 -7.29 11.18 -13.35
C HIS A 31 -7.13 9.74 -13.83
N PRO A 32 -6.29 9.48 -14.87
CA PRO A 32 -5.91 8.14 -15.25
C PRO A 32 -5.09 7.48 -14.13
N LEU A 33 -5.54 6.34 -13.61
CA LEU A 33 -4.93 5.63 -12.51
C LEU A 33 -4.15 4.41 -12.99
N ILE A 34 -2.95 4.26 -12.47
CA ILE A 34 -2.08 3.11 -12.64
C ILE A 34 -2.03 2.39 -11.30
N VAL A 35 -2.62 1.20 -11.23
CA VAL A 35 -2.86 0.51 -9.97
C VAL A 35 -2.08 -0.80 -9.91
N TYR A 36 -1.42 -1.04 -8.78
CA TYR A 36 -0.87 -2.35 -8.49
C TYR A 36 -2.02 -3.30 -8.13
N HIS A 37 -2.10 -4.43 -8.84
CA HIS A 37 -3.19 -5.41 -8.77
C HIS A 37 -3.63 -5.78 -7.34
N ARG A 38 -2.69 -5.89 -6.39
CA ARG A 38 -3.03 -6.23 -5.00
C ARG A 38 -3.91 -5.20 -4.30
N TRP A 39 -3.86 -3.94 -4.73
CA TRP A 39 -4.62 -2.85 -4.12
C TRP A 39 -5.98 -2.64 -4.78
N LEU A 40 -6.20 -3.25 -5.94
CA LEU A 40 -7.42 -3.06 -6.71
C LEU A 40 -8.69 -3.37 -5.89
N PRO A 41 -8.83 -4.51 -5.18
CA PRO A 41 -10.04 -4.79 -4.42
C PRO A 41 -10.30 -3.78 -3.29
N VAL A 42 -9.24 -3.29 -2.65
CA VAL A 42 -9.36 -2.30 -1.57
C VAL A 42 -9.79 -0.95 -2.13
N LEU A 43 -9.19 -0.52 -3.24
CA LEU A 43 -9.54 0.73 -3.92
C LEU A 43 -10.97 0.68 -4.46
N ASP A 44 -11.36 -0.40 -5.12
CA ASP A 44 -12.72 -0.59 -5.63
C ASP A 44 -13.76 -0.47 -4.53
N GLN A 45 -13.55 -1.12 -3.38
CA GLN A 45 -14.45 -1.02 -2.24
C GLN A 45 -14.62 0.43 -1.76
N HIS A 46 -13.54 1.20 -1.71
CA HIS A 46 -13.60 2.61 -1.31
C HIS A 46 -14.28 3.48 -2.37
N PHE A 47 -13.98 3.28 -3.66
CA PHE A 47 -14.63 4.01 -4.75
C PHE A 47 -16.12 3.70 -4.81
N GLU A 48 -16.52 2.43 -4.64
CA GLU A 48 -17.94 2.04 -4.58
C GLU A 48 -18.67 2.70 -3.39
N THR A 49 -18.05 2.69 -2.21
CA THR A 49 -18.61 3.32 -1.00
C THR A 49 -18.87 4.81 -1.22
N LEU A 50 -17.97 5.48 -1.92
CA LEU A 50 -18.08 6.90 -2.25
C LEU A 50 -18.91 7.16 -3.52
N LYS A 51 -19.42 6.11 -4.19
CA LYS A 51 -20.14 6.18 -5.47
C LYS A 51 -19.33 6.90 -6.57
N LEU A 52 -18.02 6.68 -6.57
CA LEU A 52 -17.10 7.24 -7.55
C LEU A 52 -16.76 6.19 -8.61
N GLN A 53 -16.48 6.66 -9.82
CA GLN A 53 -16.07 5.81 -10.96
C GLN A 53 -14.58 6.07 -11.24
N PRO A 54 -13.66 5.20 -10.84
CA PRO A 54 -12.24 5.39 -11.12
C PRO A 54 -11.92 5.13 -12.59
N ASN A 55 -10.99 5.89 -13.13
CA ASN A 55 -10.45 5.68 -14.48
C ASN A 55 -9.16 4.85 -14.41
N TYR A 56 -9.26 3.53 -14.40
CA TYR A 56 -8.10 2.65 -14.41
C TYR A 56 -7.46 2.58 -15.81
N LEU A 57 -6.37 3.32 -16.00
CA LEU A 57 -5.58 3.28 -17.22
C LEU A 57 -4.83 1.95 -17.35
N CYS A 58 -4.28 1.46 -16.24
CA CYS A 58 -3.51 0.22 -16.20
C CYS A 58 -3.56 -0.43 -14.82
N ILE A 59 -3.66 -1.76 -14.84
CA ILE A 59 -3.48 -2.61 -13.66
C ILE A 59 -2.22 -3.44 -13.89
N ASN A 60 -1.21 -3.25 -13.04
CA ASN A 60 0.08 -3.93 -13.15
C ASN A 60 0.34 -4.86 -11.96
N HIS A 61 1.35 -5.72 -12.09
CA HIS A 61 1.72 -6.71 -11.08
C HIS A 61 2.96 -6.34 -10.28
N ASP A 62 3.56 -5.17 -10.54
CA ASP A 62 4.70 -4.68 -9.78
C ASP A 62 4.75 -3.13 -9.69
N SER A 63 5.32 -2.63 -8.58
CA SER A 63 5.38 -1.20 -8.29
C SER A 63 6.34 -0.43 -9.20
N ARG A 64 7.38 -1.08 -9.75
CA ARG A 64 8.39 -0.43 -10.60
C ARG A 64 7.81 -0.08 -11.95
N THR A 65 7.06 -0.99 -12.55
CA THR A 65 6.33 -0.75 -13.80
C THR A 65 5.34 0.40 -13.65
N GLY A 66 4.52 0.39 -12.58
CA GLY A 66 3.59 1.48 -12.31
C GLY A 66 4.29 2.83 -12.16
N THR A 67 5.42 2.87 -11.45
CA THR A 67 6.22 4.09 -11.29
C THR A 67 6.85 4.55 -12.60
N ALA A 68 7.34 3.64 -13.43
CA ALA A 68 7.92 3.99 -14.73
C ALA A 68 6.90 4.66 -15.65
N TRP A 69 5.67 4.19 -15.66
CA TRP A 69 4.57 4.77 -16.43
C TRP A 69 4.14 6.14 -15.91
N ALA A 70 4.08 6.29 -14.57
CA ALA A 70 3.82 7.59 -13.97
C ALA A 70 4.93 8.61 -14.31
N LYS A 71 6.21 8.16 -14.30
CA LYS A 71 7.36 8.98 -14.75
C LYS A 71 7.25 9.40 -16.23
N ALA A 72 6.66 8.56 -17.05
CA ALA A 72 6.39 8.86 -18.46
C ALA A 72 5.17 9.80 -18.64
N GLY A 73 4.53 10.25 -17.57
CA GLY A 73 3.38 11.15 -17.62
C GLY A 73 2.07 10.49 -18.06
N MET A 74 1.98 9.16 -17.98
CA MET A 74 0.78 8.43 -18.43
C MET A 74 -0.39 8.51 -17.46
N GLY A 75 -0.13 8.77 -16.17
CA GLY A 75 -1.15 8.82 -15.15
C GLY A 75 -0.58 8.84 -13.73
N ILE A 76 -1.45 8.64 -12.75
CA ILE A 76 -1.11 8.61 -11.33
C ILE A 76 -0.93 7.15 -10.88
N ALA A 77 0.28 6.79 -10.42
CA ALA A 77 0.53 5.48 -9.85
C ALA A 77 0.15 5.43 -8.37
N ILE A 78 -0.68 4.45 -7.99
CA ILE A 78 -1.07 4.18 -6.61
C ILE A 78 -0.21 3.04 -6.08
N LEU A 79 0.58 3.34 -5.06
CA LEU A 79 1.60 2.46 -4.48
C LEU A 79 1.59 2.54 -2.95
N PRO A 80 2.08 1.51 -2.25
CA PRO A 80 2.40 1.65 -0.82
C PRO A 80 3.42 2.77 -0.58
N ALA A 81 3.24 3.57 0.46
CA ALA A 81 4.14 4.69 0.77
C ALA A 81 5.60 4.27 0.86
N SER A 82 5.87 3.11 1.45
CA SER A 82 7.23 2.54 1.56
C SER A 82 7.85 2.15 0.21
N ALA A 83 7.04 1.74 -0.77
CA ALA A 83 7.53 1.48 -2.12
C ALA A 83 7.79 2.79 -2.88
N ALA A 84 6.94 3.80 -2.67
CA ALA A 84 7.09 5.10 -3.28
C ALA A 84 8.41 5.78 -2.85
N GLU A 85 8.79 5.70 -1.58
CA GLU A 85 10.03 6.31 -1.06
C GLU A 85 11.29 5.83 -1.78
N SER A 86 11.36 4.54 -2.09
CA SER A 86 12.52 3.96 -2.81
C SER A 86 12.57 4.30 -4.30
N LEU A 87 11.49 4.85 -4.85
CA LEU A 87 11.32 5.09 -6.29
C LEU A 87 11.30 6.58 -6.65
N LEU A 88 11.57 7.45 -5.68
CA LEU A 88 11.58 8.90 -5.86
C LEU A 88 12.59 9.36 -6.91
N SER A 89 12.19 10.28 -7.76
CA SER A 89 13.05 11.01 -8.67
C SER A 89 12.58 12.46 -8.77
N LYS A 90 13.46 13.35 -9.25
CA LYS A 90 13.21 14.81 -9.33
C LYS A 90 11.93 15.24 -10.06
N ASN A 91 11.28 14.33 -10.78
CA ASN A 91 10.14 14.64 -11.66
C ASN A 91 8.84 13.94 -11.22
N ILE A 92 8.75 13.46 -9.98
CA ILE A 92 7.56 12.78 -9.47
C ILE A 92 7.06 13.51 -8.21
N ILE A 93 5.77 13.82 -8.19
CA ILE A 93 5.08 14.40 -7.04
C ILE A 93 4.49 13.27 -6.19
N LYS A 94 4.72 13.27 -4.86
CA LYS A 94 4.15 12.31 -3.88
C LYS A 94 3.03 12.96 -3.10
N LYS A 95 1.86 12.38 -3.16
CA LYS A 95 0.72 12.75 -2.33
C LYS A 95 0.28 11.58 -1.47
N LEU A 96 -0.16 11.83 -0.26
CA LEU A 96 -0.76 10.82 0.60
C LEU A 96 -2.26 10.78 0.37
N ILE A 97 -2.82 9.58 0.19
CA ILE A 97 -4.27 9.40 0.19
C ILE A 97 -4.74 9.48 1.65
N THR A 98 -5.55 10.49 1.97
CA THR A 98 -5.98 10.76 3.35
C THR A 98 -7.49 10.76 3.54
N ASP A 99 -8.26 10.77 2.46
CA ASP A 99 -9.72 10.78 2.51
C ASP A 99 -10.31 9.77 1.50
N PRO A 100 -10.64 8.56 1.99
CA PRO A 100 -10.31 7.99 3.30
C PRO A 100 -8.82 7.58 3.41
N VAL A 101 -8.33 7.40 4.63
CA VAL A 101 -7.00 6.80 4.84
C VAL A 101 -7.08 5.32 4.50
N ILE A 102 -6.25 4.88 3.56
CA ILE A 102 -6.18 3.47 3.15
C ILE A 102 -4.92 2.85 3.76
N THR A 103 -5.12 1.85 4.60
CA THR A 103 -4.05 1.11 5.26
C THR A 103 -4.10 -0.37 4.90
N SER A 104 -2.99 -1.05 5.08
CA SER A 104 -2.91 -2.51 4.96
C SER A 104 -2.07 -3.09 6.07
N ASP A 105 -2.45 -4.26 6.52
CA ASP A 105 -1.73 -5.01 7.53
C ASP A 105 -0.83 -6.08 6.90
N ILE A 106 0.34 -6.26 7.48
CA ILE A 106 1.15 -7.46 7.25
C ILE A 106 0.88 -8.41 8.40
N CYS A 107 0.51 -9.64 8.09
CA CYS A 107 0.16 -10.64 9.10
C CYS A 107 1.08 -11.86 8.99
N ILE A 108 1.44 -12.42 10.12
CA ILE A 108 2.01 -13.76 10.20
C ILE A 108 0.88 -14.71 10.63
N LEU A 109 0.63 -15.72 9.80
CA LEU A 109 -0.37 -16.75 10.08
C LEU A 109 0.35 -18.07 10.38
N HIS A 110 0.02 -18.68 11.50
CA HIS A 110 0.46 -20.03 11.82
C HIS A 110 -0.71 -20.84 12.42
N HIS A 111 -0.60 -22.16 12.34
CA HIS A 111 -1.60 -23.03 12.96
C HIS A 111 -1.36 -23.07 14.49
N PRO A 112 -2.38 -22.84 15.35
CA PRO A 112 -2.18 -22.77 16.80
C PRO A 112 -1.66 -24.09 17.38
N ASP A 113 -2.19 -25.22 16.89
CA ASP A 113 -1.81 -26.58 17.33
C ASP A 113 -0.79 -27.24 16.38
N GLY A 114 -0.28 -26.49 15.40
CA GLY A 114 0.67 -26.97 14.41
C GLY A 114 2.09 -26.98 14.94
N TYR A 115 2.87 -28.00 14.52
CA TYR A 115 4.29 -28.02 14.83
C TYR A 115 5.01 -26.83 14.21
N LEU A 116 5.60 -26.00 15.04
CA LEU A 116 6.51 -24.95 14.63
C LEU A 116 7.95 -25.39 14.93
N SER A 117 8.79 -25.43 13.91
CA SER A 117 10.20 -25.76 14.10
C SER A 117 10.89 -24.76 15.03
N LYS A 118 12.04 -25.11 15.62
CA LYS A 118 12.82 -24.17 16.45
C LYS A 118 13.15 -22.89 15.71
N ILE A 119 13.48 -22.98 14.41
CA ILE A 119 13.74 -21.81 13.56
C ILE A 119 12.47 -20.99 13.37
N GLY A 120 11.33 -21.62 13.09
CA GLY A 120 10.04 -20.96 12.96
C GLY A 120 9.62 -20.22 14.23
N THR A 121 9.81 -20.86 15.39
CA THR A 121 9.55 -20.22 16.69
C THR A 121 10.48 -19.02 16.92
N SER A 122 11.78 -19.16 16.66
CA SER A 122 12.74 -18.07 16.80
C SER A 122 12.42 -16.90 15.85
N PHE A 123 12.05 -17.21 14.61
CA PHE A 123 11.62 -16.18 13.65
C PHE A 123 10.38 -15.43 14.14
N LEU A 124 9.35 -16.16 14.58
CA LEU A 124 8.13 -15.56 15.09
C LEU A 124 8.42 -14.64 16.29
N MET A 125 9.19 -15.14 17.27
CA MET A 125 9.57 -14.35 18.44
C MET A 125 10.38 -13.09 18.05
N HIS A 126 11.32 -13.23 17.11
CA HIS A 126 12.10 -12.10 16.61
C HIS A 126 11.21 -11.04 15.99
N MET A 127 10.27 -11.45 15.13
CA MET A 127 9.32 -10.52 14.49
C MET A 127 8.41 -9.85 15.52
N MET A 128 7.90 -10.59 16.49
CA MET A 128 7.06 -10.03 17.55
C MET A 128 7.84 -9.00 18.38
N ASN A 129 9.06 -9.30 18.78
CA ASN A 129 9.90 -8.36 19.51
C ASN A 129 10.24 -7.12 18.68
N TYR A 130 10.57 -7.30 17.39
CA TYR A 130 10.92 -6.20 16.50
C TYR A 130 9.76 -5.21 16.31
N PHE A 131 8.52 -5.71 16.24
CA PHE A 131 7.33 -4.88 16.07
C PHE A 131 6.61 -4.53 17.39
N GLY A 132 7.17 -4.91 18.54
CA GLY A 132 6.57 -4.60 19.85
C GLY A 132 5.22 -5.28 20.11
N ILE A 133 4.99 -6.46 19.52
CA ILE A 133 3.74 -7.21 19.67
C ILE A 133 3.88 -8.09 20.92
N SER A 134 3.02 -7.86 21.91
CA SER A 134 2.87 -8.74 23.07
C SER A 134 2.01 -9.95 22.75
N HIS A 135 2.30 -11.09 23.43
CA HIS A 135 1.47 -12.30 23.37
C HIS A 135 0.10 -12.08 23.98
#